data_ce97db2bd81fe2f069673f57a46767e8
#
_entry.id   ce97db2bd81fe2f069673f57a46767e8
#
_cell.length_a   1.000
_cell.length_b   1.000
_cell.length_c   1.000
_cell.angle_alpha   90.00
_cell.angle_beta   90.00
_cell.angle_gamma   90.00
#
_symmetry.space_group_name_H-M   'P 1'
#
loop_
_entity.id
_entity.type
_entity.pdbx_description
1 polymer ?
#
loop_
_entity_poly.entity_id
_entity_poly.type
_entity_poly.pdbx_seq_one_letter_code
_entity_poly.pdbx_strand_id
1 'polypeptide(L)'
;LSDTVGFIQKLPTNLITAFRATLEEIAEADMILHVVDISHPNVLQHIESVEDTLAELDVTHIPRLLIWNKTDKIKADLYPPETDMSEYIEQFHVSATLGTGIEKLLEGLEQALVKNMHPIRLLIPYERGELISQLFNVANVENQEHTNDGVIITVQLPIAIQHQYEQFLIEG
;
A
#
# COMPACT_ATOMS: atom_id res chain seq x y z
N LEU A 1 7.44 0.01 -5.63
CA LEU A 1 6.78 -1.30 -5.64
C LEU A 1 7.86 -2.36 -5.55
N SER A 2 7.82 -3.18 -4.48
CA SER A 2 8.68 -4.36 -4.31
C SER A 2 7.86 -5.61 -4.63
N ASP A 3 8.44 -6.53 -5.41
CA ASP A 3 7.85 -7.83 -5.67
C ASP A 3 8.47 -8.86 -4.74
N THR A 4 7.64 -9.70 -4.11
CA THR A 4 8.09 -10.73 -3.18
C THR A 4 8.07 -12.11 -3.82
N VAL A 5 8.85 -13.05 -3.28
CA VAL A 5 8.75 -14.46 -3.68
C VAL A 5 7.36 -14.95 -3.29
N GLY A 6 6.64 -15.58 -4.25
CA GLY A 6 5.28 -16.09 -4.00
C GLY A 6 5.20 -16.97 -2.76
N PHE A 7 4.11 -16.83 -2.01
CA PHE A 7 3.85 -17.62 -0.80
C PHE A 7 3.81 -19.11 -1.15
N ILE A 8 4.74 -19.86 -0.56
CA ILE A 8 4.82 -21.32 -0.72
C ILE A 8 4.06 -21.94 0.44
N GLN A 9 3.02 -22.74 0.15
CA GLN A 9 2.31 -23.51 1.16
C GLN A 9 3.30 -24.35 1.97
N LYS A 10 3.27 -24.22 3.30
CA LYS A 10 4.16 -24.90 4.25
C LYS A 10 5.64 -24.59 4.04
N LEU A 11 6.03 -23.37 4.37
CA LEU A 11 7.44 -23.00 4.48
C LEU A 11 8.15 -23.93 5.48
N PRO A 12 9.19 -24.66 5.08
CA PRO A 12 10.03 -25.38 6.02
C PRO A 12 10.65 -24.41 7.02
N THR A 13 10.75 -24.80 8.29
CA THR A 13 11.22 -23.94 9.40
C THR A 13 12.62 -23.32 9.18
N ASN A 14 13.46 -23.94 8.37
CA ASN A 14 14.78 -23.43 7.99
C ASN A 14 14.73 -22.33 6.91
N LEU A 15 13.65 -22.24 6.13
CA LEU A 15 13.42 -21.16 5.17
C LEU A 15 12.76 -19.92 5.82
N ILE A 16 12.15 -20.06 7.00
CA ILE A 16 11.53 -18.95 7.73
C ILE A 16 12.57 -17.85 8.02
N THR A 17 13.82 -18.19 8.30
CA THR A 17 14.86 -17.20 8.61
C THR A 17 15.30 -16.40 7.37
N ALA A 18 15.40 -17.03 6.20
CA ALA A 18 15.70 -16.34 4.93
C ALA A 18 14.50 -15.55 4.43
N PHE A 19 13.29 -16.04 4.66
CA PHE A 19 12.04 -15.38 4.33
C PHE A 19 11.75 -14.19 5.25
N ARG A 20 12.24 -14.24 6.49
CA ARG A 20 12.05 -13.18 7.50
C ARG A 20 12.66 -11.85 7.05
N ALA A 21 13.81 -11.87 6.36
CA ALA A 21 14.40 -10.65 5.81
C ALA A 21 13.53 -10.01 4.70
N THR A 22 12.87 -10.85 3.88
CA THR A 22 11.91 -10.38 2.86
C THR A 22 10.60 -9.91 3.51
N LEU A 23 10.23 -10.49 4.64
CA LEU A 23 9.05 -10.12 5.41
C LEU A 23 9.24 -8.84 6.23
N GLU A 24 10.48 -8.49 6.59
CA GLU A 24 10.82 -7.19 7.19
C GLU A 24 10.51 -6.03 6.22
N GLU A 25 10.65 -6.25 4.91
CA GLU A 25 10.23 -5.26 3.90
C GLU A 25 8.71 -5.05 3.88
N ILE A 26 7.92 -6.05 4.24
CA ILE A 26 6.45 -5.91 4.33
C ILE A 26 6.08 -5.01 5.49
N ALA A 27 6.79 -5.06 6.61
CA ALA A 27 6.52 -4.23 7.77
C ALA A 27 6.77 -2.72 7.50
N GLU A 28 7.60 -2.41 6.51
CA GLU A 28 7.89 -1.03 6.08
C GLU A 28 7.00 -0.58 4.90
N ALA A 29 6.07 -1.43 4.45
CA ALA A 29 5.22 -1.11 3.31
C ALA A 29 4.06 -0.17 3.70
N ASP A 30 3.77 0.79 2.83
CA ASP A 30 2.61 1.67 2.96
C ASP A 30 1.29 0.95 2.65
N MET A 31 1.36 -0.12 1.86
CA MET A 31 0.22 -0.90 1.40
C MET A 31 0.66 -2.27 0.88
N ILE A 32 -0.17 -3.28 1.09
CA ILE A 32 0.02 -4.63 0.58
C ILE A 32 -0.92 -4.87 -0.60
N LEU A 33 -0.35 -5.32 -1.72
CA LEU A 33 -1.11 -5.82 -2.86
C LEU A 33 -1.14 -7.35 -2.81
N HIS A 34 -2.24 -7.92 -2.34
CA HIS A 34 -2.42 -9.37 -2.30
C HIS A 34 -2.95 -9.86 -3.66
N VAL A 35 -2.06 -10.38 -4.48
CA VAL A 35 -2.38 -10.87 -5.82
C VAL A 35 -2.65 -12.37 -5.79
N VAL A 36 -3.85 -12.77 -6.22
CA VAL A 36 -4.29 -14.17 -6.22
C VAL A 36 -4.68 -14.65 -7.62
N ASP A 37 -4.42 -15.92 -7.91
CA ASP A 37 -4.90 -16.59 -9.13
C ASP A 37 -6.35 -17.03 -8.93
N ILE A 38 -7.30 -16.26 -9.47
CA ILE A 38 -8.73 -16.55 -9.33
C ILE A 38 -9.13 -17.90 -9.96
N SER A 39 -8.35 -18.42 -10.90
CA SER A 39 -8.61 -19.71 -11.57
C SER A 39 -8.17 -20.92 -10.73
N HIS A 40 -7.49 -20.69 -9.61
CA HIS A 40 -7.01 -21.77 -8.74
C HIS A 40 -8.15 -22.36 -7.91
N PRO A 41 -8.35 -23.70 -7.89
CA PRO A 41 -9.46 -24.32 -7.19
C PRO A 41 -9.49 -24.06 -5.68
N ASN A 42 -8.32 -23.81 -5.08
CA ASN A 42 -8.17 -23.55 -3.64
C ASN A 42 -7.85 -22.09 -3.35
N VAL A 43 -8.27 -21.15 -4.19
CA VAL A 43 -7.91 -19.73 -4.06
C VAL A 43 -8.27 -19.15 -2.70
N LEU A 44 -9.42 -19.50 -2.13
CA LEU A 44 -9.85 -19.01 -0.80
C LEU A 44 -8.92 -19.52 0.32
N GLN A 45 -8.50 -20.78 0.27
CA GLN A 45 -7.54 -21.33 1.24
C GLN A 45 -6.16 -20.65 1.12
N HIS A 46 -5.78 -20.25 -0.09
CA HIS A 46 -4.53 -19.48 -0.29
C HIS A 46 -4.64 -18.09 0.33
N ILE A 47 -5.78 -17.42 0.19
CA ILE A 47 -6.04 -16.12 0.81
C ILE A 47 -5.93 -16.25 2.33
N GLU A 48 -6.65 -17.19 2.93
CA GLU A 48 -6.65 -17.47 4.37
C GLU A 48 -5.21 -17.74 4.89
N SER A 49 -4.44 -18.57 4.21
CA SER A 49 -3.05 -18.86 4.58
C SER A 49 -2.13 -17.64 4.55
N VAL A 50 -2.37 -16.69 3.62
CA VAL A 50 -1.62 -15.43 3.57
C VAL A 50 -2.03 -14.53 4.72
N GLU A 51 -3.33 -14.40 5.02
CA GLU A 51 -3.83 -13.63 6.15
C GLU A 51 -3.28 -14.15 7.49
N ASP A 52 -3.27 -15.46 7.69
CA ASP A 52 -2.66 -16.09 8.88
C ASP A 52 -1.18 -15.69 9.00
N THR A 53 -0.44 -15.69 7.90
CA THR A 53 0.97 -15.31 7.91
C THR A 53 1.17 -13.82 8.20
N LEU A 54 0.33 -12.93 7.66
CA LEU A 54 0.38 -11.51 7.96
C LEU A 54 0.05 -11.22 9.44
N ALA A 55 -0.86 -12.01 10.02
CA ALA A 55 -1.17 -11.96 11.45
C ALA A 55 0.02 -12.42 12.31
N GLU A 56 0.72 -13.52 11.94
CA GLU A 56 1.92 -13.98 12.62
C GLU A 56 3.07 -12.96 12.58
N LEU A 57 3.09 -12.10 11.56
CA LEU A 57 4.09 -11.03 11.39
C LEU A 57 3.71 -9.72 12.07
N ASP A 58 2.52 -9.63 12.66
CA ASP A 58 1.97 -8.41 13.27
C ASP A 58 1.85 -7.22 12.30
N VAL A 59 1.59 -7.51 11.02
CA VAL A 59 1.44 -6.49 9.94
C VAL A 59 0.00 -6.33 9.45
N THR A 60 -0.97 -6.82 10.20
CA THR A 60 -2.40 -6.72 9.88
C THR A 60 -2.92 -5.28 9.86
N HIS A 61 -2.19 -4.35 10.48
CA HIS A 61 -2.49 -2.93 10.48
C HIS A 61 -2.20 -2.24 9.13
N ILE A 62 -1.40 -2.88 8.26
CA ILE A 62 -1.07 -2.31 6.94
C ILE A 62 -2.28 -2.49 6.02
N PRO A 63 -2.74 -1.40 5.35
CA PRO A 63 -3.85 -1.45 4.42
C PRO A 63 -3.58 -2.41 3.26
N ARG A 64 -4.61 -3.19 2.86
CA ARG A 64 -4.48 -4.23 1.85
C ARG A 64 -5.50 -4.10 0.74
N LEU A 65 -5.05 -4.33 -0.50
CA LEU A 65 -5.92 -4.50 -1.68
C LEU A 65 -5.86 -5.95 -2.14
N LEU A 66 -7.02 -6.54 -2.46
CA LEU A 66 -7.08 -7.88 -3.04
C LEU A 66 -7.19 -7.80 -4.56
N ILE A 67 -6.29 -8.46 -5.27
CA ILE A 67 -6.20 -8.43 -6.72
C ILE A 67 -6.46 -9.84 -7.26
N TRP A 68 -7.67 -10.06 -7.76
CA TRP A 68 -8.08 -11.27 -8.45
C TRP A 68 -7.49 -11.29 -9.86
N ASN A 69 -6.32 -11.91 -10.05
CA ASN A 69 -5.65 -11.98 -11.34
C ASN A 69 -6.08 -13.23 -12.12
N LYS A 70 -5.81 -13.22 -13.43
CA LYS A 70 -6.11 -14.27 -14.41
C LYS A 70 -7.62 -14.46 -14.66
N THR A 71 -8.36 -13.36 -14.64
CA THR A 71 -9.80 -13.37 -14.96
C THR A 71 -10.11 -13.88 -16.35
N ASP A 72 -9.14 -13.86 -17.26
CA ASP A 72 -9.20 -14.46 -18.59
C ASP A 72 -9.37 -15.99 -18.59
N LYS A 73 -9.05 -16.66 -17.48
CA LYS A 73 -9.12 -18.12 -17.35
C LYS A 73 -10.43 -18.64 -16.79
N ILE A 74 -11.29 -17.75 -16.29
CA ILE A 74 -12.59 -18.16 -15.71
C ILE A 74 -13.75 -17.56 -16.47
N LYS A 75 -14.90 -18.23 -16.39
CA LYS A 75 -16.17 -17.67 -16.86
C LYS A 75 -16.78 -16.81 -15.76
N ALA A 76 -17.55 -15.78 -16.15
CA ALA A 76 -18.12 -14.81 -15.21
C ALA A 76 -19.03 -15.44 -14.13
N ASP A 77 -19.63 -16.58 -14.41
CA ASP A 77 -20.48 -17.34 -13.48
C ASP A 77 -19.70 -18.24 -12.50
N LEU A 78 -18.37 -18.30 -12.63
CA LEU A 78 -17.47 -19.08 -11.78
C LEU A 78 -16.64 -18.21 -10.84
N TYR A 79 -17.01 -16.94 -10.66
CA TYR A 79 -16.37 -16.10 -9.64
C TYR A 79 -16.52 -16.75 -8.26
N PRO A 80 -15.49 -16.63 -7.37
CA PRO A 80 -15.60 -17.11 -6.01
C PRO A 80 -16.90 -16.59 -5.38
N PRO A 81 -17.57 -17.40 -4.55
CA PRO A 81 -18.73 -16.92 -3.81
C PRO A 81 -18.35 -15.68 -3.00
N GLU A 82 -19.33 -14.80 -2.80
CA GLU A 82 -19.16 -13.65 -1.90
C GLU A 82 -18.64 -14.18 -0.56
N THR A 83 -17.38 -13.89 -0.28
CA THR A 83 -16.70 -14.25 0.96
C THR A 83 -16.46 -12.96 1.72
N ASP A 84 -16.48 -13.01 3.02
CA ASP A 84 -16.11 -11.85 3.84
C ASP A 84 -14.64 -11.51 3.55
N MET A 85 -14.46 -10.36 2.92
CA MET A 85 -13.16 -9.79 2.57
C MET A 85 -12.96 -8.44 3.27
N SER A 86 -13.57 -8.30 4.46
CA SER A 86 -13.51 -7.06 5.28
C SER A 86 -12.08 -6.64 5.66
N GLU A 87 -11.14 -7.56 5.60
CA GLU A 87 -9.71 -7.31 5.79
C GLU A 87 -9.07 -6.46 4.68
N TYR A 88 -9.74 -6.35 3.52
CA TYR A 88 -9.26 -5.60 2.36
C TYR A 88 -10.03 -4.30 2.18
N ILE A 89 -9.32 -3.21 1.89
CA ILE A 89 -9.95 -1.90 1.63
C ILE A 89 -10.80 -1.98 0.36
N GLU A 90 -10.30 -2.66 -0.67
CA GLU A 90 -10.95 -2.78 -1.97
C GLU A 90 -10.46 -4.03 -2.71
N GLN A 91 -11.22 -4.46 -3.71
CA GLN A 91 -10.93 -5.64 -4.53
C GLN A 91 -10.95 -5.28 -6.00
N PHE A 92 -9.99 -5.81 -6.75
CA PHE A 92 -9.87 -5.59 -8.19
C PHE A 92 -9.79 -6.90 -8.94
N HIS A 93 -10.49 -6.97 -10.07
CA HIS A 93 -10.47 -8.11 -10.96
C HIS A 93 -9.67 -7.75 -12.22
N VAL A 94 -8.57 -8.46 -12.46
CA VAL A 94 -7.63 -8.13 -13.53
C VAL A 94 -7.22 -9.36 -14.33
N SER A 95 -6.79 -9.12 -15.56
CA SER A 95 -5.96 -10.04 -16.31
C SER A 95 -4.66 -9.32 -16.70
N ALA A 96 -3.58 -9.65 -16.03
CA ALA A 96 -2.28 -9.07 -16.34
C ALA A 96 -1.84 -9.39 -17.77
N THR A 97 -2.25 -10.55 -18.31
CA THR A 97 -1.93 -10.98 -19.68
C THR A 97 -2.68 -10.16 -20.74
N LEU A 98 -3.96 -9.85 -20.48
CA LEU A 98 -4.81 -9.10 -21.42
C LEU A 98 -4.85 -7.60 -21.15
N GLY A 99 -4.28 -7.13 -20.01
CA GLY A 99 -4.37 -5.75 -19.56
C GLY A 99 -5.75 -5.34 -19.01
N THR A 100 -6.72 -6.27 -18.96
CA THR A 100 -8.07 -5.97 -18.49
C THR A 100 -8.07 -5.63 -17.01
N GLY A 101 -8.75 -4.53 -16.62
CA GLY A 101 -8.90 -4.10 -15.23
C GLY A 101 -7.69 -3.39 -14.62
N ILE A 102 -6.55 -3.33 -15.34
CA ILE A 102 -5.32 -2.70 -14.82
C ILE A 102 -5.50 -1.19 -14.60
N GLU A 103 -6.18 -0.49 -15.49
CA GLU A 103 -6.43 0.95 -15.35
C GLU A 103 -7.21 1.24 -14.05
N LYS A 104 -8.29 0.49 -13.79
CA LYS A 104 -9.08 0.62 -12.56
C LYS A 104 -8.27 0.29 -11.30
N LEU A 105 -7.39 -0.73 -11.38
CA LEU A 105 -6.48 -1.06 -10.28
C LEU A 105 -5.54 0.10 -9.98
N LEU A 106 -4.96 0.73 -11.00
CA LEU A 106 -4.05 1.86 -10.82
C LEU A 106 -4.77 3.08 -10.21
N GLU A 107 -5.97 3.39 -10.70
CA GLU A 107 -6.81 4.46 -10.12
C GLU A 107 -7.17 4.19 -8.66
N GLY A 108 -7.59 2.95 -8.34
CA GLY A 108 -7.93 2.56 -6.97
C GLY A 108 -6.71 2.55 -6.05
N LEU A 109 -5.56 2.10 -6.54
CA LEU A 109 -4.31 2.16 -5.80
C LEU A 109 -3.90 3.60 -5.46
N GLU A 110 -3.98 4.50 -6.44
CA GLU A 110 -3.70 5.93 -6.23
C GLU A 110 -4.64 6.53 -5.18
N GLN A 111 -5.95 6.27 -5.29
CA GLN A 111 -6.94 6.75 -4.32
C GLN A 111 -6.70 6.17 -2.91
N ALA A 112 -6.37 4.89 -2.81
CA ALA A 112 -6.12 4.23 -1.53
C ALA A 112 -4.85 4.78 -0.85
N LEU A 113 -3.79 5.04 -1.61
CA LEU A 113 -2.57 5.65 -1.10
C LEU A 113 -2.83 7.06 -0.58
N VAL A 114 -3.57 7.88 -1.34
CA VAL A 114 -3.92 9.25 -0.92
C VAL A 114 -4.78 9.25 0.35
N LYS A 115 -5.78 8.37 0.45
CA LYS A 115 -6.65 8.27 1.64
C LYS A 115 -5.91 7.88 2.91
N ASN A 116 -4.84 7.11 2.80
CA ASN A 116 -4.04 6.66 3.94
C ASN A 116 -2.93 7.66 4.33
N MET A 117 -2.76 8.75 3.57
CA MET A 117 -1.86 9.83 3.92
C MET A 117 -2.53 10.73 4.94
N HIS A 118 -2.06 10.74 6.17
CA HIS A 118 -2.46 11.75 7.15
C HIS A 118 -1.77 13.07 6.83
N PRO A 119 -2.50 14.20 6.86
CA PRO A 119 -1.87 15.49 6.69
C PRO A 119 -0.92 15.75 7.85
N ILE A 120 0.30 16.13 7.53
CA ILE A 120 1.32 16.55 8.50
C ILE A 120 1.53 18.06 8.41
N ARG A 121 1.95 18.68 9.52
CA ARG A 121 2.27 20.09 9.57
C ARG A 121 3.77 20.28 9.63
N LEU A 122 4.30 21.09 8.73
CA LEU A 122 5.72 21.39 8.61
C LEU A 122 5.94 22.88 8.81
N LEU A 123 6.90 23.27 9.65
CA LEU A 123 7.40 24.64 9.72
C LEU A 123 8.67 24.73 8.89
N ILE A 124 8.57 25.34 7.70
CA ILE A 124 9.71 25.53 6.81
C ILE A 124 10.27 26.95 7.01
N PRO A 125 11.51 27.10 7.52
CA PRO A 125 12.15 28.40 7.64
C PRO A 125 12.27 29.12 6.29
N TYR A 126 12.20 30.45 6.28
CA TYR A 126 12.28 31.24 5.05
C TYR A 126 13.56 31.02 4.24
N GLU A 127 14.67 30.67 4.92
CA GLU A 127 15.95 30.35 4.30
C GLU A 127 15.93 29.05 3.47
N ARG A 128 14.91 28.22 3.68
CA ARG A 128 14.73 26.94 3.00
C ARG A 128 13.52 26.96 2.05
N GLY A 129 13.26 28.11 1.43
CA GLY A 129 12.13 28.30 0.51
C GLY A 129 12.11 27.34 -0.70
N GLU A 130 13.27 26.78 -1.06
CA GLU A 130 13.35 25.73 -2.09
C GLU A 130 12.54 24.48 -1.72
N LEU A 131 12.46 24.13 -0.41
CA LEU A 131 11.68 22.96 0.06
C LEU A 131 10.18 23.17 -0.13
N ILE A 132 9.70 24.41 0.00
CA ILE A 132 8.29 24.75 -0.25
C ILE A 132 7.93 24.44 -1.71
N SER A 133 8.78 24.87 -2.64
CA SER A 133 8.57 24.61 -4.07
C SER A 133 8.61 23.11 -4.40
N GLN A 134 9.48 22.36 -3.72
CA GLN A 134 9.54 20.90 -3.86
C GLN A 134 8.26 20.24 -3.34
N LEU A 135 7.75 20.65 -2.18
CA LEU A 135 6.51 20.11 -1.61
C LEU A 135 5.33 20.27 -2.56
N PHE A 136 5.18 21.44 -3.22
CA PHE A 136 4.12 21.66 -4.19
C PHE A 136 4.21 20.77 -5.44
N ASN A 137 5.40 20.23 -5.75
CA ASN A 137 5.60 19.34 -6.90
C ASN A 137 5.36 17.85 -6.57
N VAL A 138 5.56 17.44 -5.31
CA VAL A 138 5.60 16.01 -4.92
C VAL A 138 4.51 15.62 -3.93
N ALA A 139 3.74 16.59 -3.43
CA ALA A 139 2.78 16.38 -2.36
C ALA A 139 1.50 17.19 -2.57
N ASN A 140 0.42 16.79 -1.91
CA ASN A 140 -0.82 17.55 -1.89
C ASN A 140 -0.78 18.55 -0.72
N VAL A 141 -0.59 19.85 -1.04
CA VAL A 141 -0.59 20.94 -0.07
C VAL A 141 -2.02 21.40 0.19
N GLU A 142 -2.50 21.22 1.43
CA GLU A 142 -3.86 21.58 1.85
C GLU A 142 -3.95 23.05 2.31
N ASN A 143 -2.95 23.51 3.06
CA ASN A 143 -2.93 24.84 3.64
C ASN A 143 -1.51 25.38 3.77
N GLN A 144 -1.38 26.72 3.73
CA GLN A 144 -0.13 27.44 3.92
C GLN A 144 -0.38 28.69 4.77
N GLU A 145 0.41 28.86 5.84
CA GLU A 145 0.33 29.98 6.76
C GLU A 145 1.71 30.59 6.98
N HIS A 146 1.82 31.91 6.83
CA HIS A 146 3.06 32.63 7.10
C HIS A 146 3.15 33.02 8.57
N THR A 147 4.29 32.72 9.19
CA THR A 147 4.60 33.07 10.59
C THR A 147 5.87 33.89 10.67
N ASN A 148 6.26 34.32 11.87
CA ASN A 148 7.53 35.05 12.05
C ASN A 148 8.77 34.17 11.84
N ASP A 149 8.64 32.85 12.05
CA ASP A 149 9.75 31.89 12.04
C ASP A 149 9.87 31.12 10.71
N GLY A 150 8.87 31.28 9.82
CA GLY A 150 8.81 30.55 8.55
C GLY A 150 7.38 30.38 8.04
N VAL A 151 7.21 29.39 7.19
CA VAL A 151 5.92 29.03 6.61
C VAL A 151 5.45 27.70 7.18
N ILE A 152 4.28 27.67 7.80
CA ILE A 152 3.61 26.44 8.21
C ILE A 152 2.85 25.90 7.00
N ILE A 153 3.15 24.68 6.63
CA ILE A 153 2.49 23.98 5.51
C ILE A 153 1.80 22.75 6.06
N THR A 154 0.49 22.63 5.82
CA THR A 154 -0.27 21.41 6.03
C THR A 154 -0.27 20.63 4.73
N VAL A 155 0.30 19.43 4.74
CA VAL A 155 0.59 18.68 3.51
C VAL A 155 0.40 17.18 3.71
N GLN A 156 -0.16 16.53 2.70
CA GLN A 156 -0.17 15.07 2.61
C GLN A 156 1.07 14.63 1.82
N LEU A 157 2.02 14.02 2.54
CA LEU A 157 3.29 13.55 1.98
C LEU A 157 3.28 12.03 1.83
N PRO A 158 3.78 11.50 0.70
CA PRO A 158 4.13 10.08 0.60
C PRO A 158 5.09 9.68 1.71
N ILE A 159 4.83 8.55 2.38
CA ILE A 159 5.64 8.08 3.50
C ILE A 159 7.10 7.95 3.09
N ALA A 160 7.36 7.49 1.87
CA ALA A 160 8.71 7.35 1.30
C ALA A 160 9.58 8.62 1.38
N ILE A 161 8.98 9.81 1.40
CA ILE A 161 9.72 11.08 1.46
C ILE A 161 9.53 11.83 2.78
N GLN A 162 8.67 11.37 3.69
CA GLN A 162 8.43 12.03 4.98
C GLN A 162 9.70 12.21 5.81
N HIS A 163 10.60 11.21 5.80
CA HIS A 163 11.87 11.27 6.52
C HIS A 163 12.74 12.49 6.16
N GLN A 164 12.62 13.03 4.95
CA GLN A 164 13.37 14.23 4.51
C GLN A 164 12.89 15.49 5.20
N TYR A 165 11.66 15.46 5.76
CA TYR A 165 10.99 16.60 6.37
C TYR A 165 10.79 16.45 7.88
N GLU A 166 11.25 15.36 8.50
CA GLU A 166 11.08 15.10 9.93
C GLU A 166 11.53 16.25 10.83
N GLN A 167 12.66 16.89 10.49
CA GLN A 167 13.21 18.01 11.25
C GLN A 167 12.32 19.27 11.23
N PHE A 168 11.33 19.32 10.33
CA PHE A 168 10.40 20.43 10.17
C PHE A 168 9.01 20.12 10.72
N LEU A 169 8.78 18.89 11.20
CA LEU A 169 7.51 18.48 11.79
C LEU A 169 7.18 19.36 13.00
N ILE A 170 5.93 19.82 13.05
CA ILE A 170 5.37 20.45 14.24
C ILE A 170 4.14 19.68 14.70
N GLU A 171 4.02 19.47 16.01
CA GLU A 171 2.83 18.87 16.59
C GLU A 171 1.61 19.78 16.35
N GLY A 172 0.51 19.16 15.91
CA GLY A 172 -0.73 19.86 15.61
C GLY A 172 -1.66 19.99 16.80
#